data_4cefd1ec5dc6bb9a44e663682b9b1c39
#
_entry.id   4cefd1ec5dc6bb9a44e663682b9b1c39
#
_cell.length_a   1.000
_cell.length_b   1.000
_cell.length_c   1.000
_cell.angle_alpha   90.00
_cell.angle_beta   90.00
_cell.angle_gamma   90.00
#
_symmetry.space_group_name_H-M   'P 1'
#
loop_
_entity.id
_entity.type
_entity.pdbx_description
1 polymer ?
#
loop_
_entity_poly.entity_id
_entity_poly.type
_entity_poly.pdbx_seq_one_letter_code
_entity_poly.pdbx_strand_id
1 'polypeptide(L)'
;MLAPFHLAHATFWPRVSKTLLSFAGHAALQQRRCAMTGRSSWNVPPSLYAITANNPTHGFVERADLIPNAKKGVIPLSIGDPTVFGNLLPCEEILAPVVPSLRNPKNYGYIPSTGVTAAKEAVAEYSSNGGVKVKPQDVILTCGCAQALDMCITVLANRGQNILIPRPGFCIYKTHAEFLSITVKYYNLLPERSWEVDLAHLESQIDPNTAAIVVNNPSNPCGSVFGKQHLKDILAVAAKHYLPIISDEINEYIVFEGQEYFPMAALSEDVPILACSALTKRFLVPGWRTGWIIIHDRHDVFARGVKKGLQNLSQKLMGGSSLVQGALPSILKNTPKKFFDRTISVVQKNAEVAYKVLSTIPGLRPVMPQGAMYLLVGLDVNRFPKFASDTEFVLALFAEESVLCLPGQCFDYPNYFRIMLTVPEEMLVEALDRIVAFCKTHYTR
;
A
#
# COMPACT_ATOMS: atom_id res chain seq x y z
N MET A 1 -24.17 -10.44 21.12
CA MET A 1 -24.29 -9.26 21.99
C MET A 1 -22.93 -8.53 21.93
N LEU A 2 -22.82 -7.51 21.11
CA LEU A 2 -21.62 -6.69 21.00
C LEU A 2 -21.85 -5.43 21.82
N ALA A 3 -20.97 -5.19 22.80
CA ALA A 3 -21.01 -4.00 23.63
C ALA A 3 -20.50 -2.77 22.85
N PRO A 4 -21.06 -1.58 23.09
CA PRO A 4 -20.62 -0.36 22.42
C PRO A 4 -19.33 0.17 23.03
N PHE A 5 -18.39 0.58 22.17
CA PHE A 5 -17.20 1.33 22.57
C PHE A 5 -17.60 2.72 23.08
N HIS A 6 -17.32 2.99 24.35
CA HIS A 6 -17.43 4.33 24.92
C HIS A 6 -16.25 5.21 24.48
N LEU A 7 -16.57 6.31 23.81
CA LEU A 7 -15.67 7.42 23.59
C LEU A 7 -15.47 8.19 24.91
N ALA A 8 -14.25 8.18 25.43
CA ALA A 8 -13.84 9.02 26.55
C ALA A 8 -13.35 10.38 26.05
N HIS A 9 -13.78 11.43 26.75
CA HIS A 9 -13.61 12.85 26.46
C HIS A 9 -12.17 13.28 26.21
N ALA A 10 -11.98 14.03 25.11
CA ALA A 10 -10.78 14.79 24.80
C ALA A 10 -10.77 16.14 25.55
N THR A 11 -9.73 16.41 26.30
CA THR A 11 -9.45 17.71 26.87
C THR A 11 -8.29 18.41 26.13
N PHE A 12 -8.58 19.57 25.60
CA PHE A 12 -7.72 20.70 25.32
C PHE A 12 -6.28 20.50 24.78
N TRP A 13 -6.12 20.81 23.49
CA TRP A 13 -4.84 21.26 22.92
C TRP A 13 -5.02 22.67 22.32
N PRO A 14 -4.10 23.64 22.54
CA PRO A 14 -4.20 24.96 21.97
C PRO A 14 -3.91 24.95 20.47
N ARG A 15 -4.62 25.81 19.73
CA ARG A 15 -4.45 26.05 18.28
C ARG A 15 -3.02 26.51 17.99
N VAL A 16 -2.31 25.68 17.18
CA VAL A 16 -1.06 26.11 16.55
C VAL A 16 -1.41 26.81 15.25
N SER A 17 -1.05 28.09 15.15
CA SER A 17 -1.25 28.91 13.97
C SER A 17 -0.40 28.41 12.80
N LYS A 18 -1.00 28.37 11.60
CA LYS A 18 -0.32 28.11 10.33
C LYS A 18 0.67 29.25 10.04
N THR A 19 1.97 28.99 10.22
CA THR A 19 3.03 29.82 9.66
C THR A 19 3.90 28.93 8.79
N LEU A 20 3.86 29.19 7.49
CA LEU A 20 4.75 28.60 6.48
C LEU A 20 6.21 28.94 6.84
N LEU A 21 6.96 27.98 7.35
CA LEU A 21 8.40 28.08 7.52
C LEU A 21 9.07 27.72 6.20
N SER A 22 9.69 28.70 5.56
CA SER A 22 10.51 28.54 4.35
C SER A 22 11.73 27.65 4.61
N PHE A 23 12.21 26.96 3.59
CA PHE A 23 13.38 26.06 3.63
C PHE A 23 14.67 26.69 4.22
N ALA A 24 14.80 28.01 4.20
CA ALA A 24 15.91 28.73 4.83
C ALA A 24 15.94 28.64 6.37
N GLY A 25 14.78 28.40 7.02
CA GLY A 25 14.70 28.22 8.48
C GLY A 25 15.26 26.89 8.97
N HIS A 26 15.29 25.85 8.12
CA HIS A 26 15.75 24.51 8.50
C HIS A 26 17.28 24.42 8.66
N ALA A 27 18.06 25.13 7.85
CA ALA A 27 19.51 25.16 7.97
C ALA A 27 19.99 25.92 9.22
N ALA A 28 19.28 26.98 9.62
CA ALA A 28 19.61 27.75 10.82
C ALA A 28 19.28 27.00 12.12
N LEU A 29 18.28 26.10 12.12
CA LEU A 29 17.97 25.24 13.25
C LEU A 29 19.01 24.12 13.46
N GLN A 30 19.62 23.63 12.40
CA GLN A 30 20.70 22.61 12.49
C GLN A 30 22.00 23.19 13.09
N GLN A 31 22.36 24.44 12.80
CA GLN A 31 23.57 25.08 13.33
C GLN A 31 23.46 25.48 14.81
N ARG A 32 22.27 25.70 15.36
CA ARG A 32 22.07 26.03 16.77
C ARG A 32 22.16 24.85 17.76
N ARG A 33 22.28 23.63 17.27
CA ARG A 33 22.33 22.40 18.12
C ARG A 33 23.73 21.97 18.59
N CYS A 34 24.79 22.72 18.28
CA CYS A 34 26.16 22.34 18.67
C CYS A 34 26.73 23.05 19.92
N ALA A 35 25.92 23.84 20.64
CA ALA A 35 26.33 24.37 21.93
C ALA A 35 25.70 23.52 23.04
N MET A 36 26.44 22.56 23.58
CA MET A 36 26.04 21.79 24.76
C MET A 36 26.17 22.66 26.02
N THR A 37 25.19 23.55 26.22
CA THR A 37 24.94 24.12 27.54
C THR A 37 24.06 23.13 28.30
N GLY A 38 24.37 22.85 29.55
CA GLY A 38 23.60 21.93 30.39
C GLY A 38 22.11 22.27 30.40
N ARG A 39 21.23 21.26 30.28
CA ARG A 39 19.77 21.47 30.33
C ARG A 39 19.40 22.00 31.70
N SER A 40 18.76 23.17 31.74
CA SER A 40 18.24 23.81 32.98
C SER A 40 16.76 23.51 33.21
N SER A 41 16.07 22.86 32.26
CA SER A 41 14.65 22.48 32.32
C SER A 41 14.34 21.29 31.44
N TRP A 42 13.16 20.68 31.70
CA TRP A 42 12.62 19.62 30.85
C TRP A 42 12.12 20.20 29.51
N ASN A 43 13.03 20.40 28.57
CA ASN A 43 12.72 20.75 27.19
C ASN A 43 13.20 19.58 26.28
N VAL A 44 12.24 18.71 25.90
CA VAL A 44 12.51 17.50 25.09
C VAL A 44 11.70 17.60 23.80
N PRO A 45 12.20 18.34 22.79
CA PRO A 45 11.51 18.37 21.50
C PRO A 45 11.58 16.99 20.84
N PRO A 46 10.54 16.56 20.10
CA PRO A 46 10.63 15.36 19.29
C PRO A 46 11.73 15.50 18.23
N SER A 47 12.25 14.38 17.76
CA SER A 47 13.22 14.39 16.67
C SER A 47 12.55 14.92 15.38
N LEU A 48 13.34 15.53 14.50
CA LEU A 48 12.85 15.94 13.18
C LEU A 48 12.20 14.78 12.44
N TYR A 49 12.77 13.61 12.57
CA TYR A 49 12.27 12.34 12.06
C TYR A 49 10.81 12.05 12.50
N ALA A 50 10.53 12.18 13.79
CA ALA A 50 9.21 11.93 14.36
C ALA A 50 8.16 12.99 13.93
N ILE A 51 8.60 14.23 13.67
CA ILE A 51 7.71 15.31 13.25
C ILE A 51 7.33 15.21 11.77
N THR A 52 8.26 14.76 10.93
CA THR A 52 8.07 14.68 9.48
C THR A 52 7.38 13.41 9.02
N ALA A 53 7.32 12.37 9.88
CA ALA A 53 6.63 11.13 9.58
C ALA A 53 5.14 11.39 9.33
N ASN A 54 4.71 11.22 8.10
CA ASN A 54 3.31 11.38 7.71
C ASN A 54 2.91 10.27 6.74
N ASN A 55 1.81 9.58 7.08
CA ASN A 55 1.13 8.68 6.17
C ASN A 55 -0.19 9.35 5.74
N PRO A 56 -0.30 9.87 4.51
CA PRO A 56 -1.46 10.65 4.07
C PRO A 56 -2.79 9.91 4.20
N THR A 57 -2.83 8.60 3.99
CA THR A 57 -4.08 7.82 4.10
C THR A 57 -4.51 7.65 5.54
N HIS A 58 -3.60 7.38 6.47
CA HIS A 58 -3.90 7.33 7.90
C HIS A 58 -4.22 8.72 8.44
N GLY A 59 -3.41 9.71 8.13
CA GLY A 59 -3.64 11.08 8.55
C GLY A 59 -5.00 11.64 8.06
N PHE A 60 -5.50 11.17 6.91
CA PHE A 60 -6.83 11.56 6.43
C PHE A 60 -7.95 10.90 7.24
N VAL A 61 -7.90 9.59 7.51
CA VAL A 61 -8.98 8.88 8.22
C VAL A 61 -8.99 9.12 9.73
N GLU A 62 -7.88 9.60 10.29
CA GLU A 62 -7.74 9.92 11.72
C GLU A 62 -8.02 11.41 12.04
N ARG A 63 -8.48 12.18 11.06
CA ARG A 63 -8.80 13.61 11.26
C ARG A 63 -9.94 13.80 12.26
N ALA A 64 -9.76 14.74 13.18
CA ALA A 64 -10.77 15.07 14.18
C ALA A 64 -12.01 15.80 13.61
N ASP A 65 -11.91 16.36 12.40
CA ASP A 65 -12.98 17.08 11.71
C ASP A 65 -13.82 16.20 10.77
N LEU A 66 -13.63 14.87 10.79
CA LEU A 66 -14.48 13.92 10.09
C LEU A 66 -15.81 13.72 10.86
N ILE A 67 -16.81 14.51 10.52
CA ILE A 67 -18.13 14.47 11.15
C ILE A 67 -19.15 13.93 10.15
N PRO A 68 -19.73 12.74 10.37
CA PRO A 68 -20.74 12.18 9.50
C PRO A 68 -22.11 12.84 9.70
N ASN A 69 -23.01 12.63 8.77
CA ASN A 69 -24.42 12.96 8.94
C ASN A 69 -25.05 12.08 10.04
N ALA A 70 -25.51 12.71 11.13
CA ALA A 70 -26.05 11.99 12.29
C ALA A 70 -27.33 11.15 11.96
N LYS A 71 -27.97 11.40 10.82
CA LYS A 71 -29.18 10.68 10.38
C LYS A 71 -28.89 9.50 9.47
N LYS A 72 -27.64 9.28 9.05
CA LYS A 72 -27.22 8.24 8.10
C LYS A 72 -26.12 7.37 8.71
N GLY A 73 -26.24 6.06 8.57
CA GLY A 73 -25.16 5.14 8.94
C GLY A 73 -23.87 5.44 8.14
N VAL A 74 -22.72 5.31 8.77
CA VAL A 74 -21.42 5.50 8.10
C VAL A 74 -21.10 4.33 7.21
N ILE A 75 -20.71 4.62 5.97
CA ILE A 75 -20.19 3.65 5.00
C ILE A 75 -18.73 4.00 4.69
N PRO A 76 -17.76 3.28 5.31
CA PRO A 76 -16.33 3.60 5.17
C PRO A 76 -15.71 2.89 3.95
N LEU A 77 -15.79 3.50 2.78
CA LEU A 77 -15.13 3.03 1.54
C LEU A 77 -13.64 3.42 1.46
N SER A 78 -13.10 4.03 2.51
CA SER A 78 -11.71 4.50 2.60
C SER A 78 -10.74 3.43 3.09
N ILE A 79 -11.21 2.51 3.95
CA ILE A 79 -10.37 1.57 4.68
C ILE A 79 -9.86 0.46 3.76
N GLY A 80 -8.54 0.31 3.65
CA GLY A 80 -7.89 -0.73 2.84
C GLY A 80 -7.82 -2.11 3.51
N ASP A 81 -8.73 -2.43 4.43
CA ASP A 81 -8.83 -3.72 5.12
C ASP A 81 -10.02 -4.51 4.57
N PRO A 82 -9.81 -5.67 3.92
CA PRO A 82 -10.89 -6.46 3.33
C PRO A 82 -11.78 -7.18 4.36
N THR A 83 -11.39 -7.22 5.64
CA THR A 83 -12.05 -8.04 6.66
C THR A 83 -13.02 -7.28 7.55
N VAL A 84 -13.02 -5.93 7.48
CA VAL A 84 -13.75 -5.03 8.39
C VAL A 84 -15.27 -5.29 8.41
N PHE A 85 -15.82 -5.71 7.28
CA PHE A 85 -17.29 -5.87 7.12
C PHE A 85 -17.78 -7.28 7.40
N GLY A 86 -16.88 -8.25 7.62
CA GLY A 86 -17.24 -9.64 7.95
C GLY A 86 -17.77 -10.47 6.76
N ASN A 87 -17.88 -9.91 5.57
CA ASN A 87 -18.30 -10.61 4.35
C ASN A 87 -17.18 -11.40 3.67
N LEU A 88 -15.92 -10.97 3.86
CA LEU A 88 -14.72 -11.63 3.40
C LEU A 88 -13.92 -12.11 4.60
N LEU A 89 -14.13 -13.37 4.97
CA LEU A 89 -13.45 -14.01 6.10
C LEU A 89 -12.44 -15.05 5.59
N PRO A 90 -11.30 -15.23 6.27
CA PRO A 90 -10.37 -16.31 5.98
C PRO A 90 -11.07 -17.67 6.15
N CYS A 91 -10.70 -18.63 5.30
CA CYS A 91 -11.23 -20.00 5.37
C CYS A 91 -10.56 -20.80 6.49
N GLU A 92 -11.14 -21.98 6.81
CA GLU A 92 -10.66 -22.84 7.88
C GLU A 92 -9.21 -23.32 7.63
N GLU A 93 -8.83 -23.54 6.37
CA GLU A 93 -7.47 -23.96 6.01
C GLU A 93 -6.41 -22.89 6.31
N ILE A 94 -6.84 -21.63 6.50
CA ILE A 94 -5.99 -20.53 6.98
C ILE A 94 -5.98 -20.48 8.52
N LEU A 95 -7.14 -20.68 9.15
CA LEU A 95 -7.31 -20.53 10.60
C LEU A 95 -6.82 -21.74 11.40
N ALA A 96 -7.21 -22.94 10.97
CA ALA A 96 -6.92 -24.18 11.72
C ALA A 96 -5.42 -24.42 11.99
N PRO A 97 -4.47 -24.12 11.07
CA PRO A 97 -3.04 -24.32 11.35
C PRO A 97 -2.47 -23.45 12.47
N VAL A 98 -3.15 -22.38 12.85
CA VAL A 98 -2.70 -21.49 13.92
C VAL A 98 -2.82 -22.15 15.30
N VAL A 99 -3.84 -22.96 15.52
CA VAL A 99 -4.08 -23.63 16.82
C VAL A 99 -2.94 -24.58 17.20
N PRO A 100 -2.50 -25.53 16.34
CA PRO A 100 -1.34 -26.36 16.65
C PRO A 100 -0.04 -25.56 16.74
N SER A 101 0.11 -24.48 15.94
CA SER A 101 1.26 -23.59 16.06
C SER A 101 1.30 -22.88 17.41
N LEU A 102 0.16 -22.44 17.94
CA LEU A 102 0.04 -21.85 19.27
C LEU A 102 0.44 -22.83 20.40
N ARG A 103 0.14 -24.11 20.23
CA ARG A 103 0.44 -25.15 21.21
C ARG A 103 1.85 -25.73 21.10
N ASN A 104 2.60 -25.35 20.07
CA ASN A 104 3.96 -25.85 19.85
C ASN A 104 4.97 -25.02 20.64
N PRO A 105 5.67 -25.61 21.65
CA PRO A 105 6.66 -24.89 22.46
C PRO A 105 7.80 -24.27 21.65
N LYS A 106 8.12 -24.80 20.47
CA LYS A 106 9.16 -24.24 19.59
C LYS A 106 8.82 -22.83 19.08
N ASN A 107 7.53 -22.44 19.13
CA ASN A 107 7.06 -21.13 18.68
C ASN A 107 6.93 -20.09 19.81
N TYR A 108 7.35 -20.43 21.06
CA TYR A 108 7.29 -19.50 22.19
C TYR A 108 8.53 -18.59 22.27
N GLY A 109 9.64 -19.02 21.71
CA GLY A 109 10.90 -18.32 21.79
C GLY A 109 11.16 -17.40 20.59
N TYR A 110 12.29 -16.67 20.68
CA TYR A 110 12.79 -15.93 19.54
C TYR A 110 13.22 -16.88 18.41
N ILE A 111 12.99 -16.43 17.20
CA ILE A 111 13.33 -17.14 15.97
C ILE A 111 14.43 -16.37 15.21
N PRO A 112 15.08 -16.97 14.20
CA PRO A 112 16.01 -16.23 13.34
C PRO A 112 15.33 -14.98 12.76
N SER A 113 16.03 -13.85 12.76
CA SER A 113 15.49 -12.56 12.31
C SER A 113 15.00 -12.56 10.87
N THR A 114 15.58 -13.44 10.03
CA THR A 114 15.14 -13.64 8.62
C THR A 114 14.00 -14.63 8.47
N GLY A 115 13.49 -15.21 9.57
CA GLY A 115 12.42 -16.21 9.57
C GLY A 115 12.90 -17.66 9.76
N VAL A 116 11.98 -18.52 10.19
CA VAL A 116 12.26 -19.96 10.36
C VAL A 116 12.38 -20.66 9.01
N THR A 117 13.24 -21.68 8.96
CA THR A 117 13.56 -22.40 7.71
C THR A 117 12.32 -22.94 7.02
N ALA A 118 11.41 -23.64 7.75
CA ALA A 118 10.19 -24.20 7.18
C ALA A 118 9.26 -23.13 6.56
N ALA A 119 9.18 -21.94 7.17
CA ALA A 119 8.38 -20.85 6.61
C ALA A 119 9.02 -20.27 5.33
N LYS A 120 10.36 -20.15 5.29
CA LYS A 120 11.08 -19.71 4.08
C LYS A 120 10.98 -20.73 2.94
N GLU A 121 11.03 -22.02 3.25
CA GLU A 121 10.83 -23.12 2.29
C GLU A 121 9.41 -23.06 1.70
N ALA A 122 8.39 -22.84 2.55
CA ALA A 122 7.02 -22.73 2.11
C ALA A 122 6.77 -21.49 1.21
N VAL A 123 7.37 -20.33 1.55
CA VAL A 123 7.30 -19.15 0.69
C VAL A 123 8.04 -19.39 -0.62
N ALA A 124 9.21 -20.04 -0.59
CA ALA A 124 9.96 -20.35 -1.78
C ALA A 124 9.19 -21.28 -2.73
N GLU A 125 8.52 -22.33 -2.19
CA GLU A 125 7.66 -23.23 -2.95
C GLU A 125 6.46 -22.47 -3.54
N TYR A 126 5.74 -21.72 -2.72
CA TYR A 126 4.58 -20.93 -3.12
C TYR A 126 4.92 -19.93 -4.24
N SER A 127 6.06 -19.26 -4.13
CA SER A 127 6.48 -18.22 -5.08
C SER A 127 7.25 -18.77 -6.30
N SER A 128 7.55 -20.05 -6.34
CA SER A 128 8.19 -20.70 -7.50
C SER A 128 7.20 -20.99 -8.65
N ASN A 129 5.94 -20.62 -8.48
CA ASN A 129 4.93 -20.68 -9.53
C ASN A 129 5.14 -19.55 -10.55
N GLY A 130 4.77 -19.79 -11.81
CA GLY A 130 4.90 -18.77 -12.87
C GLY A 130 6.27 -18.70 -13.55
N GLY A 131 7.10 -19.76 -13.44
CA GLY A 131 8.39 -19.85 -14.15
C GLY A 131 9.60 -19.29 -13.39
N VAL A 132 9.42 -18.84 -12.16
CA VAL A 132 10.52 -18.39 -11.27
C VAL A 132 10.92 -19.54 -10.34
N LYS A 133 12.22 -19.78 -10.18
CA LYS A 133 12.75 -20.68 -9.15
C LYS A 133 13.28 -19.90 -7.98
N VAL A 134 12.57 -19.95 -6.85
CA VAL A 134 12.96 -19.30 -5.60
C VAL A 134 13.65 -20.30 -4.68
N LYS A 135 14.74 -19.88 -4.03
CA LYS A 135 15.43 -20.68 -3.02
C LYS A 135 15.13 -20.15 -1.63
N PRO A 136 15.00 -20.98 -0.58
CA PRO A 136 14.70 -20.55 0.78
C PRO A 136 15.67 -19.50 1.35
N GLN A 137 16.95 -19.56 0.96
CA GLN A 137 17.97 -18.57 1.39
C GLN A 137 17.79 -17.19 0.76
N ASP A 138 16.93 -17.04 -0.26
CA ASP A 138 16.61 -15.78 -0.91
C ASP A 138 15.30 -15.19 -0.38
N VAL A 139 14.70 -15.82 0.65
CA VAL A 139 13.47 -15.38 1.32
C VAL A 139 13.82 -14.78 2.68
N ILE A 140 13.24 -13.61 2.98
CA ILE A 140 13.29 -12.97 4.30
C ILE A 140 11.86 -12.70 4.75
N LEU A 141 11.46 -13.27 5.90
CA LEU A 141 10.15 -13.02 6.50
C LEU A 141 10.13 -11.66 7.19
N THR A 142 9.00 -10.97 7.11
CA THR A 142 8.83 -9.61 7.62
C THR A 142 7.50 -9.45 8.38
N CYS A 143 7.38 -8.36 9.15
CA CYS A 143 6.12 -7.97 9.81
C CYS A 143 5.15 -7.31 8.80
N GLY A 144 4.72 -8.07 7.81
CA GLY A 144 3.87 -7.63 6.69
C GLY A 144 4.65 -6.94 5.59
N CYS A 145 3.98 -6.68 4.46
CA CYS A 145 4.58 -6.07 3.27
C CYS A 145 5.13 -4.67 3.53
N ALA A 146 4.53 -3.90 4.45
CA ALA A 146 5.03 -2.56 4.80
C ALA A 146 6.48 -2.59 5.30
N GLN A 147 6.84 -3.55 6.17
CA GLN A 147 8.22 -3.71 6.59
C GLN A 147 9.11 -4.24 5.46
N ALA A 148 8.59 -5.10 4.58
CA ALA A 148 9.35 -5.56 3.41
C ALA A 148 9.76 -4.38 2.53
N LEU A 149 8.84 -3.48 2.25
CA LEU A 149 9.07 -2.26 1.47
C LEU A 149 10.05 -1.30 2.16
N ASP A 150 9.89 -1.07 3.49
CA ASP A 150 10.83 -0.27 4.29
C ASP A 150 12.26 -0.81 4.17
N MET A 151 12.44 -2.13 4.36
CA MET A 151 13.74 -2.77 4.26
C MET A 151 14.33 -2.69 2.85
N CYS A 152 13.52 -2.84 1.79
CA CYS A 152 13.96 -2.74 0.40
C CYS A 152 14.40 -1.32 0.05
N ILE A 153 13.65 -0.31 0.46
CA ILE A 153 14.02 1.10 0.26
C ILE A 153 15.29 1.43 1.05
N THR A 154 15.36 1.00 2.32
CA THR A 154 16.51 1.26 3.21
C THR A 154 17.80 0.64 2.70
N VAL A 155 17.73 -0.56 2.08
CA VAL A 155 18.94 -1.26 1.63
C VAL A 155 19.47 -0.74 0.30
N LEU A 156 18.60 -0.19 -0.55
CA LEU A 156 18.96 0.24 -1.91
C LEU A 156 19.35 1.72 -2.01
N ALA A 157 18.77 2.58 -1.17
CA ALA A 157 18.96 4.01 -1.29
C ALA A 157 19.56 4.66 -0.03
N ASN A 158 20.42 5.62 -0.25
CA ASN A 158 21.04 6.42 0.80
C ASN A 158 20.42 7.83 0.85
N ARG A 159 20.62 8.51 1.98
CA ARG A 159 20.30 9.94 2.10
C ARG A 159 20.91 10.73 0.95
N GLY A 160 20.10 11.58 0.31
CA GLY A 160 20.51 12.42 -0.84
C GLY A 160 20.38 11.71 -2.19
N GLN A 161 20.11 10.42 -2.24
CA GLN A 161 19.67 9.71 -3.44
C GLN A 161 18.16 9.82 -3.63
N ASN A 162 17.66 9.34 -4.76
CA ASN A 162 16.23 9.28 -5.03
C ASN A 162 15.77 7.89 -5.46
N ILE A 163 14.47 7.64 -5.26
CA ILE A 163 13.76 6.49 -5.81
C ILE A 163 12.61 6.97 -6.69
N LEU A 164 12.30 6.21 -7.74
CA LEU A 164 11.15 6.46 -8.61
C LEU A 164 9.96 5.66 -8.12
N ILE A 165 8.83 6.33 -7.88
CA ILE A 165 7.57 5.70 -7.45
C ILE A 165 6.42 6.08 -8.40
N PRO A 166 5.36 5.23 -8.52
CA PRO A 166 4.22 5.54 -9.36
C PRO A 166 3.39 6.70 -8.83
N ARG A 167 2.78 7.46 -9.74
CA ARG A 167 1.77 8.47 -9.44
C ARG A 167 0.58 8.34 -10.39
N PRO A 168 -0.63 8.01 -9.89
CA PRO A 168 -0.96 7.73 -8.48
C PRO A 168 -0.29 6.46 -7.95
N GLY A 169 0.03 6.45 -6.64
CA GLY A 169 0.69 5.32 -6.01
C GLY A 169 0.43 5.24 -4.50
N PHE A 170 0.64 4.07 -3.92
CA PHE A 170 0.45 3.90 -2.48
C PHE A 170 1.47 4.75 -1.71
N CYS A 171 0.96 5.60 -0.82
CA CYS A 171 1.76 6.62 -0.13
C CYS A 171 2.87 6.08 0.77
N ILE A 172 2.86 4.77 1.10
CA ILE A 172 3.84 4.17 1.99
C ILE A 172 5.28 4.26 1.43
N TYR A 173 5.46 4.23 0.11
CA TYR A 173 6.77 4.34 -0.50
C TYR A 173 7.40 5.71 -0.20
N LYS A 174 6.59 6.78 -0.36
CA LYS A 174 6.98 8.15 -0.02
C LYS A 174 7.26 8.28 1.48
N THR A 175 6.36 7.76 2.32
CA THR A 175 6.52 7.79 3.77
C THR A 175 7.86 7.18 4.20
N HIS A 176 8.21 5.98 3.70
CA HIS A 176 9.48 5.33 4.04
C HIS A 176 10.69 6.09 3.49
N ALA A 177 10.63 6.58 2.25
CA ALA A 177 11.74 7.33 1.64
C ALA A 177 12.01 8.65 2.38
N GLU A 178 10.99 9.44 2.65
CA GLU A 178 11.10 10.73 3.35
C GLU A 178 11.63 10.53 4.77
N PHE A 179 11.20 9.46 5.44
CA PHE A 179 11.72 9.08 6.75
C PHE A 179 13.23 8.91 6.75
N LEU A 180 13.81 8.42 5.66
CA LEU A 180 15.25 8.19 5.48
C LEU A 180 15.97 9.38 4.83
N SER A 181 15.28 10.49 4.57
CA SER A 181 15.78 11.63 3.80
C SER A 181 16.23 11.22 2.38
N ILE A 182 15.54 10.26 1.79
CA ILE A 182 15.64 9.87 0.39
C ILE A 182 14.63 10.70 -0.40
N THR A 183 15.04 11.26 -1.51
CA THR A 183 14.15 12.05 -2.37
C THR A 183 13.22 11.12 -3.15
N VAL A 184 11.95 11.49 -3.23
CA VAL A 184 10.98 10.79 -4.09
C VAL A 184 10.84 11.54 -5.40
N LYS A 185 10.94 10.81 -6.50
CA LYS A 185 10.55 11.25 -7.84
C LYS A 185 9.39 10.40 -8.33
N TYR A 186 8.51 11.02 -9.11
CA TYR A 186 7.32 10.34 -9.59
C TYR A 186 7.43 10.02 -11.07
N TYR A 187 6.93 8.84 -11.45
CA TYR A 187 6.56 8.57 -12.83
C TYR A 187 5.04 8.43 -12.93
N ASN A 188 4.47 8.90 -14.03
CA ASN A 188 3.04 8.95 -14.22
C ASN A 188 2.47 7.61 -14.68
N LEU A 189 1.24 7.32 -14.22
CA LEU A 189 0.38 6.30 -14.79
C LEU A 189 -0.67 6.99 -15.68
N LEU A 190 -1.08 6.32 -16.75
CA LEU A 190 -1.97 6.86 -17.80
C LEU A 190 -3.40 6.32 -17.64
N PRO A 191 -4.35 7.11 -17.12
CA PRO A 191 -5.72 6.66 -16.91
C PRO A 191 -6.41 6.21 -18.21
N GLU A 192 -6.12 6.86 -19.33
CA GLU A 192 -6.63 6.51 -20.67
C GLU A 192 -6.06 5.20 -21.24
N ARG A 193 -4.99 4.66 -20.61
CA ARG A 193 -4.39 3.36 -20.91
C ARG A 193 -4.53 2.38 -19.74
N SER A 194 -5.66 2.44 -19.04
CA SER A 194 -5.93 1.60 -17.86
C SER A 194 -4.83 1.67 -16.80
N TRP A 195 -4.26 2.84 -16.61
CA TRP A 195 -3.17 3.13 -15.65
C TRP A 195 -1.84 2.42 -15.96
N GLU A 196 -1.54 2.11 -17.22
CA GLU A 196 -0.19 1.70 -17.60
C GLU A 196 0.83 2.80 -17.27
N VAL A 197 2.08 2.40 -17.07
CA VAL A 197 3.19 3.31 -16.84
C VAL A 197 3.45 4.13 -18.10
N ASP A 198 3.57 5.45 -17.95
CA ASP A 198 4.17 6.31 -18.97
C ASP A 198 5.69 6.05 -19.00
N LEU A 199 6.13 5.17 -19.91
CA LEU A 199 7.52 4.74 -20.01
C LEU A 199 8.45 5.88 -20.35
N ALA A 200 8.01 6.82 -21.19
CA ALA A 200 8.81 7.99 -21.57
C ALA A 200 9.01 8.92 -20.36
N HIS A 201 7.94 9.13 -19.59
CA HIS A 201 8.04 9.92 -18.36
C HIS A 201 8.89 9.20 -17.31
N LEU A 202 8.70 7.87 -17.12
CA LEU A 202 9.54 7.08 -16.22
C LEU A 202 11.03 7.27 -16.55
N GLU A 203 11.42 7.09 -17.80
CA GLU A 203 12.80 7.21 -18.22
C GLU A 203 13.34 8.64 -18.04
N SER A 204 12.52 9.67 -18.30
CA SER A 204 12.90 11.07 -18.14
C SER A 204 13.19 11.49 -16.70
N GLN A 205 12.69 10.74 -15.71
CA GLN A 205 12.90 11.03 -14.28
C GLN A 205 14.21 10.44 -13.73
N ILE A 206 14.87 9.54 -14.48
CA ILE A 206 16.10 8.89 -14.07
C ILE A 206 17.26 9.89 -14.10
N ASP A 207 18.06 9.93 -13.05
CA ASP A 207 19.29 10.70 -12.95
C ASP A 207 20.40 9.90 -12.25
N PRO A 208 21.65 10.43 -12.16
CA PRO A 208 22.76 9.72 -11.51
C PRO A 208 22.56 9.38 -10.03
N ASN A 209 21.60 10.00 -9.35
CA ASN A 209 21.27 9.74 -7.94
C ASN A 209 20.10 8.77 -7.80
N THR A 210 19.51 8.28 -8.87
CA THR A 210 18.40 7.32 -8.83
C THR A 210 18.93 5.95 -8.39
N ALA A 211 18.38 5.43 -7.29
CA ALA A 211 18.83 4.18 -6.66
C ALA A 211 17.95 2.97 -7.00
N ALA A 212 16.67 3.17 -7.25
CA ALA A 212 15.72 2.10 -7.54
C ALA A 212 14.42 2.62 -8.17
N ILE A 213 13.69 1.71 -8.83
CA ILE A 213 12.33 1.93 -9.31
C ILE A 213 11.38 1.06 -8.47
N VAL A 214 10.30 1.63 -7.94
CA VAL A 214 9.23 0.89 -7.28
C VAL A 214 8.11 0.63 -8.28
N VAL A 215 7.69 -0.63 -8.43
CA VAL A 215 6.57 -1.02 -9.29
C VAL A 215 5.54 -1.74 -8.44
N ASN A 216 4.28 -1.33 -8.52
CA ASN A 216 3.17 -1.96 -7.80
C ASN A 216 2.18 -2.59 -8.77
N ASN A 217 2.13 -3.93 -8.79
CA ASN A 217 1.27 -4.68 -9.70
C ASN A 217 0.75 -5.98 -9.05
N PRO A 218 -0.57 -6.18 -8.97
CA PRO A 218 -1.69 -5.26 -9.26
C PRO A 218 -1.71 -4.02 -8.36
N SER A 219 -2.15 -2.88 -8.90
CA SER A 219 -1.91 -1.54 -8.34
C SER A 219 -2.91 -1.12 -7.26
N ASN A 220 -2.40 -0.43 -6.25
CA ASN A 220 -3.14 0.44 -5.33
C ASN A 220 -2.69 1.89 -5.58
N PRO A 221 -3.58 2.83 -5.94
CA PRO A 221 -5.03 2.81 -5.83
C PRO A 221 -5.80 2.44 -7.12
N CYS A 222 -5.11 2.15 -8.23
CA CYS A 222 -5.72 2.15 -9.56
C CYS A 222 -6.52 0.88 -9.89
N GLY A 223 -6.17 -0.27 -9.27
CA GLY A 223 -6.72 -1.55 -9.68
C GLY A 223 -6.20 -2.06 -11.03
N SER A 224 -5.17 -1.44 -11.61
CA SER A 224 -4.57 -1.89 -12.86
C SER A 224 -3.79 -3.19 -12.69
N VAL A 225 -3.76 -3.98 -13.76
CA VAL A 225 -2.93 -5.19 -13.88
C VAL A 225 -2.08 -5.06 -15.13
N PHE A 226 -0.77 -4.95 -14.97
CA PHE A 226 0.12 -4.76 -16.11
C PHE A 226 0.30 -6.05 -16.90
N GLY A 227 0.05 -5.96 -18.21
CA GLY A 227 0.23 -7.08 -19.13
C GLY A 227 1.72 -7.46 -19.30
N LYS A 228 1.94 -8.69 -19.78
CA LYS A 228 3.28 -9.27 -19.93
C LYS A 228 4.24 -8.38 -20.72
N GLN A 229 3.78 -7.80 -21.83
CA GLN A 229 4.63 -6.95 -22.66
C GLN A 229 4.97 -5.64 -21.92
N HIS A 230 3.98 -5.01 -21.27
CA HIS A 230 4.22 -3.77 -20.55
C HIS A 230 5.21 -3.95 -19.38
N LEU A 231 5.14 -5.08 -18.66
CA LEU A 231 6.15 -5.42 -17.64
C LEU A 231 7.55 -5.59 -18.24
N LYS A 232 7.68 -6.20 -19.43
CA LYS A 232 8.95 -6.30 -20.15
C LYS A 232 9.48 -4.92 -20.59
N ASP A 233 8.61 -4.02 -20.98
CA ASP A 233 8.99 -2.66 -21.36
C ASP A 233 9.51 -1.86 -20.16
N ILE A 234 8.89 -2.02 -18.97
CA ILE A 234 9.39 -1.45 -17.71
C ILE A 234 10.77 -2.04 -17.37
N LEU A 235 10.93 -3.37 -17.50
CA LEU A 235 12.21 -4.04 -17.27
C LEU A 235 13.29 -3.55 -18.23
N ALA A 236 12.95 -3.29 -19.49
CA ALA A 236 13.89 -2.76 -20.48
C ALA A 236 14.41 -1.35 -20.09
N VAL A 237 13.52 -0.49 -19.57
CA VAL A 237 13.95 0.82 -19.05
C VAL A 237 14.90 0.62 -17.85
N ALA A 238 14.56 -0.24 -16.91
CA ALA A 238 15.40 -0.52 -15.74
C ALA A 238 16.77 -1.09 -16.13
N ALA A 239 16.82 -2.04 -17.07
CA ALA A 239 18.04 -2.65 -17.60
C ALA A 239 18.94 -1.63 -18.30
N LYS A 240 18.38 -0.76 -19.13
CA LYS A 240 19.10 0.31 -19.84
C LYS A 240 19.85 1.23 -18.90
N HIS A 241 19.31 1.47 -17.70
CA HIS A 241 19.89 2.37 -16.71
C HIS A 241 20.52 1.64 -15.52
N TYR A 242 20.64 0.31 -15.56
CA TYR A 242 21.19 -0.54 -14.50
C TYR A 242 20.53 -0.31 -13.14
N LEU A 243 19.22 -0.09 -13.11
CA LEU A 243 18.47 0.16 -11.90
C LEU A 243 17.77 -1.12 -11.41
N PRO A 244 17.89 -1.45 -10.11
CA PRO A 244 17.10 -2.52 -9.50
C PRO A 244 15.64 -2.10 -9.35
N ILE A 245 14.75 -3.11 -9.31
CA ILE A 245 13.33 -2.88 -9.06
C ILE A 245 12.94 -3.40 -7.67
N ILE A 246 12.14 -2.60 -6.96
CA ILE A 246 11.33 -3.03 -5.81
C ILE A 246 9.94 -3.34 -6.36
N SER A 247 9.57 -4.62 -6.44
CA SER A 247 8.26 -5.07 -6.92
C SER A 247 7.31 -5.25 -5.74
N ASP A 248 6.34 -4.36 -5.59
CA ASP A 248 5.26 -4.52 -4.62
C ASP A 248 4.17 -5.39 -5.21
N GLU A 249 4.16 -6.66 -4.82
CA GLU A 249 3.26 -7.71 -5.29
C GLU A 249 2.22 -8.08 -4.23
N ILE A 250 1.89 -7.17 -3.31
CA ILE A 250 0.94 -7.41 -2.20
C ILE A 250 -0.45 -7.86 -2.68
N ASN A 251 -0.85 -7.48 -3.88
CA ASN A 251 -2.11 -7.87 -4.51
C ASN A 251 -1.93 -9.01 -5.54
N GLU A 252 -0.83 -9.77 -5.46
CA GLU A 252 -0.54 -10.88 -6.37
C GLU A 252 -1.75 -11.82 -6.56
N TYR A 253 -2.01 -12.23 -7.80
CA TYR A 253 -3.12 -13.10 -8.20
C TYR A 253 -4.54 -12.59 -7.88
N ILE A 254 -4.72 -11.37 -7.37
CA ILE A 254 -6.04 -10.74 -7.26
C ILE A 254 -6.30 -10.03 -8.58
N VAL A 255 -6.68 -10.80 -9.58
CA VAL A 255 -6.94 -10.32 -10.94
C VAL A 255 -8.32 -10.79 -11.40
N PHE A 256 -9.01 -9.93 -12.17
CA PHE A 256 -10.37 -10.19 -12.63
C PHE A 256 -10.37 -11.12 -13.84
N GLU A 257 -11.52 -11.66 -14.18
CA GLU A 257 -11.69 -12.54 -15.34
C GLU A 257 -11.15 -11.87 -16.62
N GLY A 258 -10.41 -12.64 -17.40
CA GLY A 258 -9.75 -12.15 -18.62
C GLY A 258 -8.40 -11.45 -18.40
N GLN A 259 -7.98 -11.25 -17.14
CA GLN A 259 -6.67 -10.70 -16.79
C GLN A 259 -5.72 -11.79 -16.31
N GLU A 260 -4.44 -11.59 -16.52
CA GLU A 260 -3.39 -12.53 -16.08
C GLU A 260 -2.32 -11.78 -15.27
N TYR A 261 -1.97 -12.33 -14.11
CA TYR A 261 -0.87 -11.83 -13.28
C TYR A 261 0.44 -12.51 -13.65
N PHE A 262 1.46 -11.70 -13.86
CA PHE A 262 2.83 -12.16 -14.07
C PHE A 262 3.73 -11.63 -12.95
N PRO A 263 4.37 -12.51 -12.15
CA PRO A 263 5.45 -12.07 -11.26
C PRO A 263 6.53 -11.36 -12.08
N MET A 264 6.92 -10.16 -11.66
CA MET A 264 7.86 -9.36 -12.46
C MET A 264 9.19 -10.07 -12.65
N ALA A 265 9.65 -10.80 -11.63
CA ALA A 265 10.87 -11.58 -11.67
C ALA A 265 10.85 -12.75 -12.69
N ALA A 266 9.67 -13.24 -13.06
CA ALA A 266 9.52 -14.27 -14.10
C ALA A 266 9.85 -13.76 -15.51
N LEU A 267 9.79 -12.47 -15.70
CA LEU A 267 10.02 -11.80 -16.98
C LEU A 267 11.40 -11.13 -17.07
N SER A 268 12.13 -11.07 -15.93
CA SER A 268 13.44 -10.44 -15.86
C SER A 268 14.56 -11.42 -16.16
N GLU A 269 15.43 -11.07 -17.12
CA GLU A 269 16.66 -11.78 -17.41
C GLU A 269 17.86 -11.12 -16.69
N ASP A 270 17.94 -9.79 -16.72
CA ASP A 270 19.10 -9.02 -16.27
C ASP A 270 18.83 -8.14 -15.03
N VAL A 271 17.59 -7.65 -14.88
CA VAL A 271 17.27 -6.72 -13.80
C VAL A 271 17.14 -7.46 -12.47
N PRO A 272 17.92 -7.09 -11.44
CA PRO A 272 17.74 -7.63 -10.10
C PRO A 272 16.49 -7.04 -9.45
N ILE A 273 15.69 -7.89 -8.77
CA ILE A 273 14.39 -7.52 -8.22
C ILE A 273 14.29 -7.92 -6.75
N LEU A 274 13.81 -7.02 -5.91
CA LEU A 274 13.31 -7.31 -4.57
C LEU A 274 11.78 -7.35 -4.62
N ALA A 275 11.19 -8.56 -4.62
CA ALA A 275 9.74 -8.73 -4.63
C ALA A 275 9.19 -8.79 -3.22
N CYS A 276 8.15 -8.00 -2.94
CA CYS A 276 7.52 -7.86 -1.63
C CYS A 276 6.07 -8.35 -1.69
N SER A 277 5.72 -9.30 -0.81
CA SER A 277 4.34 -9.77 -0.67
C SER A 277 4.01 -10.14 0.78
N ALA A 278 2.78 -10.58 1.05
CA ALA A 278 2.31 -10.92 2.40
C ALA A 278 0.99 -11.70 2.38
N LEU A 279 0.63 -12.29 3.53
CA LEU A 279 -0.69 -12.86 3.75
C LEU A 279 -1.84 -11.82 3.76
N THR A 280 -1.50 -10.53 3.82
CA THR A 280 -2.40 -9.40 4.12
C THR A 280 -3.65 -9.36 3.23
N LYS A 281 -3.47 -9.46 1.90
CA LYS A 281 -4.57 -9.23 0.94
C LYS A 281 -5.17 -10.54 0.44
N ARG A 282 -4.36 -11.36 -0.19
CA ARG A 282 -4.81 -12.59 -0.81
C ARG A 282 -5.40 -13.60 0.19
N PHE A 283 -4.83 -13.66 1.41
CA PHE A 283 -5.27 -14.59 2.46
C PHE A 283 -6.24 -13.94 3.49
N LEU A 284 -6.59 -12.68 3.33
CA LEU A 284 -7.55 -11.96 4.17
C LEU A 284 -7.19 -11.93 5.66
N VAL A 285 -5.90 -11.80 6.00
CA VAL A 285 -5.42 -11.72 7.39
C VAL A 285 -4.46 -10.54 7.62
N PRO A 286 -4.90 -9.29 7.36
CA PRO A 286 -4.04 -8.11 7.48
C PRO A 286 -3.48 -7.92 8.90
N GLY A 287 -4.23 -8.29 9.92
CA GLY A 287 -3.85 -8.19 11.33
C GLY A 287 -2.75 -9.15 11.77
N TRP A 288 -2.44 -10.19 10.97
CA TRP A 288 -1.41 -11.18 11.34
C TRP A 288 0.01 -10.69 11.07
N ARG A 289 0.17 -9.58 10.39
CA ARG A 289 1.45 -8.92 10.16
C ARG A 289 2.55 -9.86 9.69
N THR A 290 2.28 -10.68 8.67
CA THR A 290 3.26 -11.61 8.10
C THR A 290 3.40 -11.38 6.60
N GLY A 291 4.63 -11.08 6.17
CA GLY A 291 5.01 -10.86 4.79
C GLY A 291 6.43 -11.35 4.54
N TRP A 292 6.94 -11.08 3.35
CA TRP A 292 8.26 -11.54 2.92
C TRP A 292 8.85 -10.66 1.83
N ILE A 293 10.18 -10.72 1.73
CA ILE A 293 10.97 -10.25 0.61
C ILE A 293 11.51 -11.48 -0.10
N ILE A 294 11.43 -11.52 -1.41
CA ILE A 294 12.12 -12.49 -2.25
C ILE A 294 13.20 -11.76 -3.03
N ILE A 295 14.44 -12.25 -2.89
CA ILE A 295 15.63 -11.68 -3.52
C ILE A 295 15.85 -12.40 -4.85
N HIS A 296 15.44 -11.77 -5.95
CA HIS A 296 15.72 -12.26 -7.30
C HIS A 296 17.00 -11.59 -7.81
N ASP A 297 18.13 -12.15 -7.39
CA ASP A 297 19.42 -11.66 -7.83
C ASP A 297 19.68 -12.00 -9.30
N ARG A 298 20.35 -11.09 -9.99
CA ARG A 298 20.86 -11.29 -11.35
C ARG A 298 22.33 -10.88 -11.36
N HIS A 299 23.16 -11.66 -12.00
CA HIS A 299 24.60 -11.40 -12.12
C HIS A 299 25.31 -11.16 -10.77
N ASP A 300 24.84 -11.76 -9.67
CA ASP A 300 25.36 -11.60 -8.30
C ASP A 300 25.43 -10.14 -7.82
N VAL A 301 24.56 -9.27 -8.34
CA VAL A 301 24.53 -7.83 -7.98
C VAL A 301 24.11 -7.65 -6.53
N PHE A 302 23.10 -8.36 -6.07
CA PHE A 302 22.62 -8.29 -4.69
C PHE A 302 23.47 -9.11 -3.71
N ALA A 303 24.11 -10.17 -4.19
CA ALA A 303 25.01 -11.00 -3.36
C ALA A 303 26.17 -10.20 -2.76
N ARG A 304 26.64 -9.17 -3.46
CA ARG A 304 27.79 -8.34 -3.07
C ARG A 304 27.55 -7.43 -1.84
N GLY A 305 26.31 -7.25 -1.41
CA GLY A 305 26.01 -6.37 -0.27
C GLY A 305 24.55 -6.30 0.12
N VAL A 306 23.64 -6.18 -0.83
CA VAL A 306 22.19 -6.00 -0.58
C VAL A 306 21.60 -7.14 0.25
N LYS A 307 21.93 -8.39 -0.09
CA LYS A 307 21.46 -9.56 0.67
C LYS A 307 21.92 -9.51 2.13
N LYS A 308 23.18 -9.16 2.37
CA LYS A 308 23.71 -8.98 3.73
C LYS A 308 23.08 -7.79 4.44
N GLY A 309 22.85 -6.69 3.72
CA GLY A 309 22.14 -5.52 4.22
C GLY A 309 20.73 -5.84 4.70
N LEU A 310 19.95 -6.58 3.91
CA LEU A 310 18.61 -7.05 4.29
C LEU A 310 18.64 -7.95 5.54
N GLN A 311 19.62 -8.86 5.64
CA GLN A 311 19.82 -9.67 6.85
C GLN A 311 20.11 -8.81 8.09
N ASN A 312 20.94 -7.78 7.97
CA ASN A 312 21.21 -6.85 9.06
C ASN A 312 19.95 -6.04 9.43
N LEU A 313 19.20 -5.55 8.46
CA LEU A 313 17.95 -4.81 8.70
C LEU A 313 16.88 -5.66 9.39
N SER A 314 16.80 -6.96 9.08
CA SER A 314 15.86 -7.86 9.76
C SER A 314 16.09 -7.95 11.27
N GLN A 315 17.30 -7.68 11.74
CA GLN A 315 17.66 -7.68 13.17
C GLN A 315 17.06 -6.50 13.95
N LYS A 316 16.65 -5.40 13.27
CA LYS A 316 16.04 -4.23 13.95
C LYS A 316 14.77 -4.59 14.71
N LEU A 317 13.98 -5.54 14.21
CA LEU A 317 12.74 -6.01 14.85
C LEU A 317 12.85 -7.45 15.37
N MET A 318 14.04 -8.05 15.30
CA MET A 318 14.32 -9.43 15.77
C MET A 318 13.39 -10.50 15.16
N GLY A 319 12.91 -10.27 13.92
CA GLY A 319 12.02 -11.16 13.20
C GLY A 319 10.53 -10.90 13.42
N GLY A 320 9.69 -11.61 12.67
CA GLY A 320 8.24 -11.56 12.76
C GLY A 320 7.67 -12.59 13.76
N SER A 321 6.34 -12.73 13.79
CA SER A 321 5.63 -13.65 14.67
C SER A 321 6.02 -15.12 14.42
N SER A 322 6.62 -15.78 15.40
CA SER A 322 6.93 -17.22 15.37
C SER A 322 5.66 -18.06 15.27
N LEU A 323 4.57 -17.62 15.90
CA LEU A 323 3.26 -18.26 15.85
C LEU A 323 2.73 -18.38 14.41
N VAL A 324 2.70 -17.26 13.70
CA VAL A 324 2.19 -17.25 12.31
C VAL A 324 3.14 -17.98 11.37
N GLN A 325 4.46 -17.82 11.57
CA GLN A 325 5.45 -18.55 10.78
C GLN A 325 5.37 -20.06 10.97
N GLY A 326 5.01 -20.54 12.15
CA GLY A 326 4.77 -21.96 12.42
C GLY A 326 3.55 -22.52 11.67
N ALA A 327 2.55 -21.70 11.39
CA ALA A 327 1.37 -22.07 10.61
C ALA A 327 1.56 -21.87 9.09
N LEU A 328 2.49 -21.02 8.67
CA LEU A 328 2.66 -20.55 7.29
C LEU A 328 2.79 -21.69 6.26
N PRO A 329 3.57 -22.77 6.50
CA PRO A 329 3.67 -23.88 5.55
C PRO A 329 2.31 -24.51 5.21
N SER A 330 1.48 -24.73 6.22
CA SER A 330 0.14 -25.30 6.03
C SER A 330 -0.79 -24.33 5.30
N ILE A 331 -0.76 -23.06 5.66
CA ILE A 331 -1.57 -22.00 5.06
C ILE A 331 -1.28 -21.90 3.55
N LEU A 332 -0.01 -21.73 3.18
CA LEU A 332 0.36 -21.55 1.77
C LEU A 332 0.06 -22.78 0.91
N LYS A 333 0.21 -23.98 1.49
CA LYS A 333 0.00 -25.24 0.77
C LYS A 333 -1.48 -25.62 0.64
N ASN A 334 -2.29 -25.41 1.68
CA ASN A 334 -3.60 -26.03 1.79
C ASN A 334 -4.77 -25.06 1.52
N THR A 335 -4.53 -23.74 1.42
CA THR A 335 -5.60 -22.80 1.10
C THR A 335 -6.16 -23.11 -0.30
N PRO A 336 -7.45 -23.47 -0.41
CA PRO A 336 -8.01 -23.97 -1.64
C PRO A 336 -8.28 -22.85 -2.65
N LYS A 337 -8.13 -23.17 -3.94
CA LYS A 337 -8.39 -22.23 -5.04
C LYS A 337 -9.77 -21.59 -4.95
N LYS A 338 -10.81 -22.34 -4.57
CA LYS A 338 -12.19 -21.82 -4.41
C LYS A 338 -12.31 -20.65 -3.45
N PHE A 339 -11.43 -20.56 -2.42
CA PHE A 339 -11.39 -19.42 -1.50
C PHE A 339 -10.95 -18.14 -2.21
N PHE A 340 -9.88 -18.23 -3.00
CA PHE A 340 -9.39 -17.10 -3.79
C PHE A 340 -10.38 -16.68 -4.86
N ASP A 341 -10.93 -17.66 -5.60
CA ASP A 341 -11.92 -17.41 -6.65
C ASP A 341 -13.16 -16.69 -6.10
N ARG A 342 -13.65 -17.10 -4.91
CA ARG A 342 -14.77 -16.41 -4.24
C ARG A 342 -14.44 -14.96 -3.92
N THR A 343 -13.26 -14.71 -3.36
CA THR A 343 -12.83 -13.34 -3.00
C THR A 343 -12.75 -12.47 -4.24
N ILE A 344 -12.13 -12.96 -5.30
CA ILE A 344 -12.00 -12.25 -6.58
C ILE A 344 -13.38 -11.96 -7.18
N SER A 345 -14.28 -12.96 -7.20
CA SER A 345 -15.64 -12.80 -7.73
C SER A 345 -16.44 -11.70 -7.02
N VAL A 346 -16.35 -11.61 -5.68
CA VAL A 346 -17.02 -10.54 -4.92
C VAL A 346 -16.46 -9.17 -5.30
N VAL A 347 -15.13 -9.04 -5.35
CA VAL A 347 -14.48 -7.76 -5.66
C VAL A 347 -14.74 -7.33 -7.10
N GLN A 348 -14.68 -8.26 -8.05
CA GLN A 348 -14.98 -8.00 -9.46
C GLN A 348 -16.43 -7.56 -9.66
N LYS A 349 -17.40 -8.27 -9.06
CA LYS A 349 -18.82 -7.88 -9.12
C LYS A 349 -19.04 -6.47 -8.58
N ASN A 350 -18.45 -6.16 -7.45
CA ASN A 350 -18.51 -4.82 -6.86
C ASN A 350 -17.88 -3.76 -7.78
N ALA A 351 -16.76 -4.09 -8.45
CA ALA A 351 -16.13 -3.20 -9.42
C ALA A 351 -17.06 -2.89 -10.60
N GLU A 352 -17.69 -3.92 -11.16
CA GLU A 352 -18.62 -3.79 -12.27
C GLU A 352 -19.85 -2.93 -11.92
N VAL A 353 -20.45 -3.17 -10.73
CA VAL A 353 -21.56 -2.38 -10.22
C VAL A 353 -21.15 -0.93 -10.01
N ALA A 354 -20.04 -0.68 -9.32
CA ALA A 354 -19.56 0.67 -9.06
C ALA A 354 -19.20 1.41 -10.35
N TYR A 355 -18.47 0.78 -11.26
CA TYR A 355 -18.12 1.37 -12.55
C TYR A 355 -19.36 1.75 -13.37
N LYS A 356 -20.33 0.83 -13.47
CA LYS A 356 -21.58 1.05 -14.20
C LYS A 356 -22.35 2.27 -13.68
N VAL A 357 -22.51 2.38 -12.36
CA VAL A 357 -23.25 3.50 -11.75
C VAL A 357 -22.47 4.80 -11.88
N LEU A 358 -21.19 4.81 -11.49
CA LEU A 358 -20.39 6.04 -11.46
C LEU A 358 -20.14 6.61 -12.87
N SER A 359 -20.06 5.77 -13.91
CA SER A 359 -19.94 6.20 -15.31
C SER A 359 -21.16 6.99 -15.82
N THR A 360 -22.31 6.86 -15.17
CA THR A 360 -23.52 7.62 -15.53
C THR A 360 -23.57 9.02 -14.93
N ILE A 361 -22.68 9.32 -13.96
CA ILE A 361 -22.69 10.58 -13.22
C ILE A 361 -21.84 11.62 -13.97
N PRO A 362 -22.45 12.71 -14.49
CA PRO A 362 -21.68 13.77 -15.13
C PRO A 362 -20.64 14.35 -14.16
N GLY A 363 -19.41 14.54 -14.63
CA GLY A 363 -18.30 15.03 -13.83
C GLY A 363 -17.51 13.95 -13.09
N LEU A 364 -17.96 12.68 -13.11
CA LEU A 364 -17.16 11.55 -12.64
C LEU A 364 -16.61 10.72 -13.82
N ARG A 365 -15.39 10.22 -13.67
CA ARG A 365 -14.67 9.42 -14.67
C ARG A 365 -14.01 8.22 -14.00
N PRO A 366 -14.75 7.15 -13.68
CA PRO A 366 -14.17 5.94 -13.16
C PRO A 366 -13.34 5.24 -14.25
N VAL A 367 -12.20 4.63 -13.86
CA VAL A 367 -11.45 3.73 -14.74
C VAL A 367 -11.69 2.31 -14.25
N MET A 368 -12.22 1.43 -15.13
CA MET A 368 -12.54 0.05 -14.75
C MET A 368 -11.28 -0.67 -14.26
N PRO A 369 -11.26 -1.16 -13.01
CA PRO A 369 -10.11 -1.90 -12.51
C PRO A 369 -10.02 -3.29 -13.16
N GLN A 370 -8.82 -3.81 -13.22
CA GLN A 370 -8.51 -5.12 -13.78
C GLN A 370 -8.16 -6.14 -12.66
N GLY A 371 -8.02 -5.67 -11.43
CA GLY A 371 -7.66 -6.48 -10.28
C GLY A 371 -7.50 -5.64 -9.00
N ALA A 372 -6.75 -6.15 -8.04
CA ALA A 372 -6.63 -5.60 -6.69
C ALA A 372 -8.00 -5.45 -6.00
N MET A 373 -8.18 -4.45 -5.15
CA MET A 373 -9.39 -4.27 -4.32
C MET A 373 -9.93 -2.83 -4.39
N TYR A 374 -9.58 -2.07 -5.41
CA TYR A 374 -9.78 -0.62 -5.46
C TYR A 374 -10.33 -0.17 -6.81
N LEU A 375 -11.13 0.91 -6.77
CA LEU A 375 -11.54 1.67 -7.93
C LEU A 375 -11.14 3.13 -7.72
N LEU A 376 -10.40 3.69 -8.67
CA LEU A 376 -10.03 5.10 -8.68
C LEU A 376 -10.93 5.86 -9.65
N VAL A 377 -11.58 6.91 -9.16
CA VAL A 377 -12.60 7.69 -9.86
C VAL A 377 -12.10 9.10 -10.09
N GLY A 378 -12.02 9.53 -11.34
CA GLY A 378 -11.69 10.91 -11.68
C GLY A 378 -12.86 11.85 -11.37
N LEU A 379 -12.53 13.04 -10.87
CA LEU A 379 -13.46 14.10 -10.49
C LEU A 379 -13.16 15.35 -11.32
N ASP A 380 -14.12 15.79 -12.11
CA ASP A 380 -14.06 17.11 -12.75
C ASP A 380 -14.54 18.19 -11.77
N VAL A 381 -13.60 18.77 -11.03
CA VAL A 381 -13.91 19.79 -10.00
C VAL A 381 -14.64 20.99 -10.57
N ASN A 382 -14.48 21.32 -11.85
CA ASN A 382 -15.19 22.43 -12.50
C ASN A 382 -16.70 22.18 -12.60
N ARG A 383 -17.11 20.92 -12.56
CA ARG A 383 -18.52 20.53 -12.53
C ARG A 383 -19.12 20.53 -11.12
N PHE A 384 -18.29 20.71 -10.11
CA PHE A 384 -18.66 20.77 -8.70
C PHE A 384 -18.05 22.04 -8.04
N PRO A 385 -18.42 23.24 -8.51
CA PRO A 385 -17.72 24.50 -8.17
C PRO A 385 -17.81 24.89 -6.69
N LYS A 386 -18.65 24.21 -5.91
CA LYS A 386 -18.68 24.37 -4.45
C LYS A 386 -17.42 23.85 -3.75
N PHE A 387 -16.66 22.99 -4.41
CA PHE A 387 -15.50 22.30 -3.84
C PHE A 387 -14.23 22.70 -4.61
N ALA A 388 -13.22 23.21 -3.91
CA ALA A 388 -11.96 23.60 -4.51
C ALA A 388 -11.02 22.40 -4.79
N SER A 389 -11.30 21.22 -4.24
CA SER A 389 -10.45 20.02 -4.36
C SER A 389 -11.23 18.72 -4.16
N ASP A 390 -10.61 17.61 -4.55
CA ASP A 390 -11.10 16.26 -4.23
C ASP A 390 -11.23 16.01 -2.72
N THR A 391 -10.35 16.61 -1.93
CA THR A 391 -10.42 16.52 -0.47
C THR A 391 -11.67 17.21 0.07
N GLU A 392 -12.01 18.41 -0.38
CA GLU A 392 -13.24 19.09 0.02
C GLU A 392 -14.48 18.35 -0.46
N PHE A 393 -14.46 17.80 -1.68
CA PHE A 393 -15.54 16.97 -2.20
C PHE A 393 -15.79 15.74 -1.32
N VAL A 394 -14.74 14.99 -0.96
CA VAL A 394 -14.86 13.80 -0.11
C VAL A 394 -15.31 14.13 1.30
N LEU A 395 -14.83 15.23 1.88
CA LEU A 395 -15.25 15.69 3.21
C LEU A 395 -16.74 16.10 3.21
N ALA A 396 -17.20 16.80 2.18
CA ALA A 396 -18.60 17.16 2.04
C ALA A 396 -19.49 15.92 1.80
N LEU A 397 -19.06 14.98 0.97
CA LEU A 397 -19.74 13.70 0.78
C LEU A 397 -19.89 12.95 2.12
N PHE A 398 -18.86 12.94 2.94
CA PHE A 398 -18.94 12.33 4.26
C PHE A 398 -19.89 13.08 5.20
N ALA A 399 -19.81 14.41 5.23
CA ALA A 399 -20.66 15.24 6.10
C ALA A 399 -22.14 15.18 5.71
N GLU A 400 -22.47 15.10 4.43
CA GLU A 400 -23.86 15.11 3.93
C GLU A 400 -24.44 13.69 3.82
N GLU A 401 -23.62 12.71 3.39
CA GLU A 401 -24.07 11.37 3.03
C GLU A 401 -23.48 10.25 3.90
N SER A 402 -22.56 10.54 4.81
CA SER A 402 -21.84 9.55 5.64
C SER A 402 -21.11 8.47 4.82
N VAL A 403 -20.70 8.79 3.58
CA VAL A 403 -19.86 7.92 2.73
C VAL A 403 -18.44 8.45 2.74
N LEU A 404 -17.49 7.67 3.29
CA LEU A 404 -16.10 8.06 3.42
C LEU A 404 -15.25 7.37 2.35
N CYS A 405 -14.80 8.11 1.35
CA CYS A 405 -13.80 7.69 0.36
C CYS A 405 -12.41 8.22 0.74
N LEU A 406 -11.36 7.86 -0.01
CA LEU A 406 -10.05 8.52 0.10
C LEU A 406 -9.84 9.48 -1.07
N PRO A 407 -9.49 10.76 -0.82
CA PRO A 407 -9.18 11.69 -1.89
C PRO A 407 -7.90 11.27 -2.63
N GLY A 408 -7.82 11.56 -3.92
CA GLY A 408 -6.67 11.27 -4.77
C GLY A 408 -5.39 11.97 -4.30
N GLN A 409 -5.54 13.08 -3.59
CA GLN A 409 -4.42 13.78 -2.96
C GLN A 409 -3.64 12.89 -1.99
N CYS A 410 -4.27 11.87 -1.35
CA CYS A 410 -3.57 10.89 -0.53
C CYS A 410 -2.62 9.98 -1.33
N PHE A 411 -2.73 9.98 -2.66
CA PHE A 411 -1.93 9.21 -3.60
C PHE A 411 -1.08 10.11 -4.51
N ASP A 412 -0.85 11.36 -4.10
CA ASP A 412 -0.19 12.41 -4.88
C ASP A 412 -0.80 12.65 -6.28
N TYR A 413 -2.12 12.38 -6.41
CA TYR A 413 -2.86 12.50 -7.68
C TYR A 413 -4.20 13.21 -7.47
N PRO A 414 -4.24 14.55 -7.39
CA PRO A 414 -5.44 15.33 -7.11
C PRO A 414 -6.51 15.17 -8.21
N ASN A 415 -7.75 15.56 -7.85
CA ASN A 415 -8.93 15.45 -8.70
C ASN A 415 -9.37 14.01 -8.96
N TYR A 416 -9.14 13.13 -8.01
CA TYR A 416 -9.61 11.75 -7.97
C TYR A 416 -10.08 11.39 -6.56
N PHE A 417 -10.79 10.29 -6.44
CA PHE A 417 -11.03 9.63 -5.16
C PHE A 417 -11.05 8.11 -5.33
N ARG A 418 -10.62 7.41 -4.28
CA ARG A 418 -10.56 5.94 -4.27
C ARG A 418 -11.71 5.35 -3.49
N ILE A 419 -12.32 4.28 -4.05
CA ILE A 419 -13.35 3.44 -3.42
C ILE A 419 -12.75 2.06 -3.16
N MET A 420 -13.01 1.51 -1.94
CA MET A 420 -12.74 0.12 -1.60
C MET A 420 -13.85 -0.79 -2.08
N LEU A 421 -13.50 -1.91 -2.72
CA LEU A 421 -14.44 -2.83 -3.38
C LEU A 421 -14.75 -4.10 -2.56
N THR A 422 -14.22 -4.23 -1.35
CA THR A 422 -14.40 -5.43 -0.50
C THR A 422 -15.59 -5.36 0.45
N VAL A 423 -16.40 -4.33 0.34
CA VAL A 423 -17.61 -4.15 1.15
C VAL A 423 -18.73 -5.11 0.71
N PRO A 424 -19.70 -5.42 1.57
CA PRO A 424 -20.94 -6.11 1.13
C PRO A 424 -21.62 -5.39 -0.02
N GLU A 425 -22.18 -6.15 -0.97
CA GLU A 425 -22.82 -5.57 -2.16
C GLU A 425 -23.93 -4.57 -1.82
N GLU A 426 -24.77 -4.91 -0.85
CA GLU A 426 -25.88 -4.04 -0.42
C GLU A 426 -25.35 -2.70 0.14
N MET A 427 -24.25 -2.75 0.87
CA MET A 427 -23.60 -1.55 1.40
C MET A 427 -22.98 -0.71 0.27
N LEU A 428 -22.39 -1.36 -0.73
CA LEU A 428 -21.85 -0.67 -1.91
C LEU A 428 -22.98 0.02 -2.70
N VAL A 429 -24.09 -0.67 -2.96
CA VAL A 429 -25.25 -0.11 -3.67
C VAL A 429 -25.78 1.11 -2.93
N GLU A 430 -25.99 1.01 -1.61
CA GLU A 430 -26.40 2.16 -0.79
C GLU A 430 -25.41 3.33 -0.87
N ALA A 431 -24.11 3.06 -0.81
CA ALA A 431 -23.09 4.10 -0.95
C ALA A 431 -23.15 4.77 -2.32
N LEU A 432 -23.33 3.99 -3.38
CA LEU A 432 -23.45 4.52 -4.76
C LEU A 432 -24.69 5.38 -4.92
N ASP A 433 -25.85 4.97 -4.37
CA ASP A 433 -27.08 5.76 -4.40
C ASP A 433 -26.88 7.11 -3.69
N ARG A 434 -26.21 7.12 -2.55
CA ARG A 434 -25.85 8.33 -1.82
C ARG A 434 -24.87 9.22 -2.60
N ILE A 435 -23.88 8.65 -3.28
CA ILE A 435 -22.96 9.39 -4.16
C ILE A 435 -23.73 10.00 -5.34
N VAL A 436 -24.65 9.25 -5.95
CA VAL A 436 -25.54 9.78 -7.02
C VAL A 436 -26.36 10.97 -6.54
N ALA A 437 -26.99 10.86 -5.36
CA ALA A 437 -27.80 11.93 -4.78
C ALA A 437 -26.94 13.18 -4.48
N PHE A 438 -25.79 13.00 -3.86
CA PHE A 438 -24.84 14.07 -3.58
C PHE A 438 -24.37 14.77 -4.86
N CYS A 439 -23.95 14.01 -5.87
CA CYS A 439 -23.51 14.57 -7.14
C CYS A 439 -24.64 15.35 -7.84
N LYS A 440 -25.87 14.84 -7.86
CA LYS A 440 -27.03 15.56 -8.43
C LYS A 440 -27.28 16.91 -7.74
N THR A 441 -27.07 16.99 -6.43
CA THR A 441 -27.27 18.22 -5.64
C THR A 441 -26.22 19.27 -5.95
N HIS A 442 -24.96 18.85 -6.19
CA HIS A 442 -23.81 19.74 -6.30
C HIS A 442 -23.28 19.92 -7.73
N TYR A 443 -23.81 19.18 -8.70
CA TYR A 443 -23.39 19.29 -10.09
C TYR A 443 -23.90 20.59 -10.74
N THR A 444 -23.01 21.24 -11.47
CA THR A 444 -23.33 22.40 -12.30
C THR A 444 -23.00 22.10 -13.76
N ARG A 445 -23.92 22.42 -14.67
CA ARG A 445 -23.79 22.16 -16.12
C ARG A 445 -22.70 23.00 -16.80
#